data_9bf5fd4c70c5a3f20cdca74276829377
#
_entry.id   9bf5fd4c70c5a3f20cdca74276829377
#
_cell.length_a   1.000
_cell.length_b   1.000
_cell.length_c   1.000
_cell.angle_alpha   90.00
_cell.angle_beta   90.00
_cell.angle_gamma   90.00
#
_symmetry.space_group_name_H-M   'P 1'
#
loop_
_entity.id
_entity.type
_entity.pdbx_description
1 polymer ?
#
loop_
_entity_poly.entity_id
_entity_poly.type
_entity_poly.pdbx_seq_one_letter_code
_entity_poly.pdbx_strand_id
1 'polypeptide(L)'
;MGQDGLRIGLIGLGSMGRHHARVIRATPGMELVAVADPGGDRFGVAGPLPLLPDVEALIGVGLDAAVVAVPTIHHEEVALALARAGVHTLVEKPIAHCSRAGRRVADAFAERDLVGAVGYVERCNPALRALRERLDAGELGQVYQVLTRRQGPFPARISDVGVVKDLATHDIDL
;
A
#
# COMPACT_ATOMS: atom_id res chain seq x y z
N MET A 1 21.89 1.64 22.83
CA MET A 1 20.74 1.05 22.13
C MET A 1 20.93 1.41 20.69
N GLY A 2 21.34 0.45 19.83
CA GLY A 2 21.52 0.66 18.41
C GLY A 2 20.16 1.01 17.80
N GLN A 3 20.11 2.06 17.00
CA GLN A 3 18.96 2.40 16.18
C GLN A 3 19.01 1.47 14.96
N ASP A 4 18.68 0.19 15.16
CA ASP A 4 18.38 -0.66 14.02
C ASP A 4 17.03 -0.16 13.48
N GLY A 5 17.03 0.33 12.24
CA GLY A 5 15.80 0.79 11.59
C GLY A 5 14.82 -0.36 11.40
N LEU A 6 13.52 -0.05 11.25
CA LEU A 6 12.48 -1.02 10.93
C LEU A 6 12.85 -1.77 9.64
N ARG A 7 12.90 -3.08 9.72
CA ARG A 7 13.22 -3.98 8.60
C ARG A 7 12.00 -4.15 7.69
N ILE A 8 12.05 -3.52 6.53
CA ILE A 8 10.92 -3.46 5.59
C ILE A 8 11.16 -4.41 4.42
N GLY A 9 10.17 -5.25 4.14
CA GLY A 9 10.07 -6.02 2.91
C GLY A 9 9.17 -5.32 1.88
N LEU A 10 9.46 -5.51 0.59
CA LEU A 10 8.60 -5.02 -0.49
C LEU A 10 8.26 -6.17 -1.43
N ILE A 11 6.96 -6.41 -1.66
CA ILE A 11 6.51 -7.37 -2.65
C ILE A 11 5.71 -6.69 -3.76
N GLY A 12 6.08 -7.01 -5.02
CA GLY A 12 5.61 -6.33 -6.21
C GLY A 12 6.54 -5.18 -6.61
N LEU A 13 7.34 -5.36 -7.68
CA LEU A 13 8.34 -4.40 -8.16
C LEU A 13 7.89 -3.65 -9.42
N GLY A 14 6.59 -3.56 -9.60
CA GLY A 14 5.97 -2.81 -10.69
C GLY A 14 6.06 -1.29 -10.52
N SER A 15 5.15 -0.58 -11.19
CA SER A 15 5.10 0.89 -11.19
C SER A 15 5.00 1.48 -9.79
N MET A 16 4.18 0.90 -8.88
CA MET A 16 4.07 1.40 -7.50
C MET A 16 5.23 0.92 -6.64
N GLY A 17 5.68 -0.34 -6.79
CA GLY A 17 6.77 -0.89 -5.99
C GLY A 17 8.05 -0.06 -6.06
N ARG A 18 8.44 0.42 -7.24
CA ARG A 18 9.62 1.31 -7.39
C ARG A 18 9.49 2.63 -6.60
N HIS A 19 8.27 3.17 -6.50
CA HIS A 19 8.03 4.40 -5.72
C HIS A 19 8.13 4.11 -4.21
N HIS A 20 7.54 3.00 -3.75
CA HIS A 20 7.66 2.55 -2.36
C HIS A 20 9.11 2.29 -1.98
N ALA A 21 9.88 1.56 -2.81
CA ALA A 21 11.30 1.32 -2.55
C ALA A 21 12.10 2.62 -2.39
N ARG A 22 11.84 3.61 -3.26
CA ARG A 22 12.47 4.94 -3.16
C ARG A 22 12.12 5.65 -1.85
N VAL A 23 10.84 5.61 -1.46
CA VAL A 23 10.35 6.27 -0.23
C VAL A 23 10.94 5.58 1.01
N ILE A 24 10.90 4.24 1.08
CA ILE A 24 11.47 3.49 2.21
C ILE A 24 12.94 3.84 2.40
N ARG A 25 13.73 3.80 1.31
CA ARG A 25 15.17 4.14 1.35
C ARG A 25 15.46 5.58 1.77
N ALA A 26 14.52 6.50 1.52
CA ALA A 26 14.66 7.92 1.87
C ALA A 26 14.11 8.25 3.27
N THR A 27 13.44 7.30 3.94
CA THR A 27 12.80 7.54 5.22
C THR A 27 13.73 7.13 6.37
N PRO A 28 14.18 8.08 7.22
CA PRO A 28 15.00 7.73 8.38
C PRO A 28 14.30 6.72 9.30
N GLY A 29 15.06 5.75 9.80
CA GLY A 29 14.52 4.70 10.67
C GLY A 29 13.83 3.55 9.94
N MET A 30 13.85 3.52 8.60
CA MET A 30 13.40 2.40 7.79
C MET A 30 14.56 1.82 6.97
N GLU A 31 14.62 0.51 6.86
CA GLU A 31 15.59 -0.22 6.05
C GLU A 31 14.86 -1.18 5.11
N LEU A 32 14.99 -0.99 3.79
CA LEU A 32 14.53 -1.97 2.82
C LEU A 32 15.54 -3.12 2.79
N VAL A 33 15.17 -4.27 3.35
CA VAL A 33 16.10 -5.41 3.55
C VAL A 33 15.99 -6.48 2.47
N ALA A 34 14.84 -6.62 1.83
CA ALA A 34 14.63 -7.56 0.72
C ALA A 34 13.44 -7.14 -0.12
N VAL A 35 13.40 -7.64 -1.35
CA VAL A 35 12.28 -7.42 -2.28
C VAL A 35 11.85 -8.75 -2.90
N ALA A 36 10.57 -8.86 -3.26
CA ALA A 36 10.03 -10.06 -3.90
C ALA A 36 9.16 -9.69 -5.11
N ASP A 37 9.34 -10.40 -6.21
CA ASP A 37 8.46 -10.35 -7.38
C ASP A 37 8.65 -11.61 -8.22
N PRO A 38 7.61 -12.45 -8.42
CA PRO A 38 7.71 -13.64 -9.27
C PRO A 38 7.98 -13.30 -10.75
N GLY A 39 7.66 -12.08 -11.20
CA GLY A 39 7.95 -11.58 -12.53
C GLY A 39 9.36 -10.99 -12.69
N GLY A 40 10.15 -10.98 -11.62
CA GLY A 40 11.49 -10.42 -11.59
C GLY A 40 11.55 -8.90 -11.44
N ASP A 41 12.74 -8.35 -11.43
CA ASP A 41 12.99 -6.92 -11.21
C ASP A 41 13.20 -6.15 -12.52
N ARG A 42 12.12 -5.86 -13.19
CA ARG A 42 12.12 -5.14 -14.47
C ARG A 42 12.67 -3.70 -14.39
N PHE A 43 12.62 -3.09 -13.21
CA PHE A 43 12.98 -1.68 -13.02
C PHE A 43 14.26 -1.47 -12.21
N GLY A 44 14.99 -2.54 -11.89
CA GLY A 44 16.22 -2.45 -11.07
C GLY A 44 15.94 -1.98 -9.63
N VAL A 45 14.78 -2.28 -9.10
CA VAL A 45 14.34 -1.83 -7.77
C VAL A 45 15.15 -2.49 -6.66
N ALA A 46 15.51 -3.76 -6.83
CA ALA A 46 16.27 -4.52 -5.86
C ALA A 46 17.65 -3.87 -5.61
N GLY A 47 18.35 -3.46 -6.67
CA GLY A 47 19.73 -3.02 -6.54
C GLY A 47 20.62 -4.15 -5.96
N PRO A 48 21.30 -3.92 -4.83
CA PRO A 48 22.11 -4.94 -4.17
C PRO A 48 21.32 -5.90 -3.26
N LEU A 49 20.00 -5.68 -3.09
CA LEU A 49 19.18 -6.47 -2.17
C LEU A 49 18.81 -7.84 -2.77
N PRO A 50 18.54 -8.84 -1.92
CA PRO A 50 17.98 -10.11 -2.37
C PRO A 50 16.67 -9.89 -3.13
N LEU A 51 16.60 -10.41 -4.35
CA LEU A 51 15.36 -10.56 -5.11
C LEU A 51 14.81 -11.96 -4.86
N LEU A 52 13.66 -12.03 -4.23
CA LEU A 52 13.03 -13.27 -3.79
C LEU A 52 11.86 -13.64 -4.70
N PRO A 53 11.53 -14.93 -4.84
CA PRO A 53 10.51 -15.37 -5.78
C PRO A 53 9.07 -15.09 -5.32
N ASP A 54 8.83 -15.04 -4.00
CA ASP A 54 7.49 -15.00 -3.42
C ASP A 54 7.45 -14.37 -2.03
N VAL A 55 6.26 -14.31 -1.45
CA VAL A 55 6.04 -13.73 -0.11
C VAL A 55 6.57 -14.63 1.00
N GLU A 56 6.58 -15.93 0.82
CA GLU A 56 7.09 -16.91 1.79
C GLU A 56 8.59 -16.74 1.99
N ALA A 57 9.33 -16.63 0.91
CA ALA A 57 10.76 -16.34 0.94
C ALA A 57 11.05 -14.96 1.56
N LEU A 58 10.19 -13.96 1.28
CA LEU A 58 10.32 -12.63 1.85
C LEU A 58 10.11 -12.63 3.37
N ILE A 59 9.09 -13.36 3.86
CA ILE A 59 8.83 -13.54 5.29
C ILE A 59 10.03 -14.20 5.99
N GLY A 60 10.67 -15.17 5.34
CA GLY A 60 11.85 -15.88 5.86
C GLY A 60 13.07 -15.00 6.16
N VAL A 61 13.12 -13.76 5.63
CA VAL A 61 14.20 -12.80 5.92
C VAL A 61 14.10 -12.19 7.33
N GLY A 62 12.92 -12.27 7.95
CA GLY A 62 12.62 -11.62 9.24
C GLY A 62 12.35 -10.14 9.05
N LEU A 63 11.08 -9.76 9.03
CA LEU A 63 10.60 -8.41 8.76
C LEU A 63 9.82 -7.86 9.94
N ASP A 64 9.95 -6.56 10.20
CA ASP A 64 9.05 -5.82 11.08
C ASP A 64 7.79 -5.40 10.33
N ALA A 65 7.95 -4.96 9.08
CA ALA A 65 6.83 -4.57 8.24
C ALA A 65 7.07 -4.90 6.76
N ALA A 66 6.00 -4.89 5.98
CA ALA A 66 6.04 -5.10 4.54
C ALA A 66 5.13 -4.13 3.77
N VAL A 67 5.51 -3.86 2.52
CA VAL A 67 4.65 -3.16 1.56
C VAL A 67 4.23 -4.11 0.46
N VAL A 68 2.93 -4.19 0.21
CA VAL A 68 2.31 -5.02 -0.83
C VAL A 68 1.89 -4.13 -2.00
N ALA A 69 2.61 -4.24 -3.11
CA ALA A 69 2.40 -3.48 -4.34
C ALA A 69 2.24 -4.40 -5.58
N VAL A 70 1.71 -5.59 -5.36
CA VAL A 70 1.36 -6.57 -6.39
C VAL A 70 0.04 -6.18 -7.10
N PRO A 71 -0.38 -6.84 -8.19
CA PRO A 71 -1.72 -6.66 -8.75
C PRO A 71 -2.82 -6.95 -7.72
N THR A 72 -3.93 -6.21 -7.80
CA THR A 72 -5.03 -6.24 -6.80
C THR A 72 -5.58 -7.63 -6.51
N ILE A 73 -5.57 -8.51 -7.51
CA ILE A 73 -6.07 -9.89 -7.37
C ILE A 73 -5.26 -10.71 -6.35
N HIS A 74 -3.99 -10.35 -6.13
CA HIS A 74 -3.09 -11.04 -5.20
C HIS A 74 -2.99 -10.35 -3.82
N HIS A 75 -3.61 -9.18 -3.61
CA HIS A 75 -3.53 -8.45 -2.35
C HIS A 75 -3.96 -9.29 -1.16
N GLU A 76 -5.11 -9.98 -1.27
CA GLU A 76 -5.66 -10.79 -0.18
C GLU A 76 -4.70 -11.91 0.23
N GLU A 77 -4.25 -12.72 -0.71
CA GLU A 77 -3.36 -13.86 -0.46
C GLU A 77 -2.06 -13.42 0.24
N VAL A 78 -1.41 -12.41 -0.33
CA VAL A 78 -0.15 -11.87 0.19
C VAL A 78 -0.33 -11.21 1.55
N ALA A 79 -1.36 -10.39 1.74
CA ALA A 79 -1.63 -9.74 3.01
C ALA A 79 -1.94 -10.74 4.12
N LEU A 80 -2.71 -11.79 3.83
CA LEU A 80 -3.01 -12.85 4.79
C LEU A 80 -1.76 -13.68 5.16
N ALA A 81 -0.84 -13.91 4.23
CA ALA A 81 0.43 -14.57 4.52
C ALA A 81 1.27 -13.73 5.49
N LEU A 82 1.41 -12.44 5.23
CA LEU A 82 2.12 -11.50 6.11
C LEU A 82 1.46 -11.39 7.50
N ALA A 83 0.12 -11.30 7.56
CA ALA A 83 -0.60 -11.27 8.83
C ALA A 83 -0.37 -12.54 9.66
N ARG A 84 -0.39 -13.74 9.04
CA ARG A 84 -0.07 -15.01 9.73
C ARG A 84 1.36 -15.04 10.27
N ALA A 85 2.28 -14.39 9.58
CA ALA A 85 3.68 -14.29 9.99
C ALA A 85 3.95 -13.19 11.04
N GLY A 86 2.94 -12.42 11.43
CA GLY A 86 3.09 -11.35 12.42
C GLY A 86 3.74 -10.08 11.87
N VAL A 87 3.67 -9.85 10.56
CA VAL A 87 4.33 -8.71 9.90
C VAL A 87 3.34 -7.56 9.70
N HIS A 88 3.64 -6.38 10.22
CA HIS A 88 2.87 -5.16 9.95
C HIS A 88 2.86 -4.85 8.46
N THR A 89 1.74 -4.40 7.89
CA THR A 89 1.65 -4.35 6.42
C THR A 89 0.93 -3.10 5.91
N LEU A 90 1.52 -2.46 4.90
CA LEU A 90 0.86 -1.51 4.02
C LEU A 90 0.47 -2.23 2.72
N VAL A 91 -0.82 -2.31 2.43
CA VAL A 91 -1.34 -2.85 1.17
C VAL A 91 -1.72 -1.70 0.24
N GLU A 92 -1.30 -1.76 -1.02
CA GLU A 92 -1.77 -0.80 -2.03
C GLU A 92 -3.29 -0.84 -2.21
N LYS A 93 -3.83 0.29 -2.63
CA LYS A 93 -5.26 0.41 -2.96
C LYS A 93 -5.60 -0.29 -4.30
N PRO A 94 -6.82 -0.82 -4.44
CA PRO A 94 -7.79 -1.09 -3.38
C PRO A 94 -7.31 -2.26 -2.50
N ILE A 95 -7.72 -2.31 -1.25
CA ILE A 95 -7.27 -3.34 -0.29
C ILE A 95 -7.41 -4.78 -0.83
N ALA A 96 -8.45 -5.05 -1.63
CA ALA A 96 -8.69 -6.34 -2.28
C ALA A 96 -9.63 -6.19 -3.48
N HIS A 97 -9.79 -7.26 -4.24
CA HIS A 97 -10.65 -7.30 -5.43
C HIS A 97 -12.16 -7.20 -5.11
N CYS A 98 -12.59 -7.52 -3.88
CA CYS A 98 -13.98 -7.39 -3.43
C CYS A 98 -14.06 -7.11 -1.91
N SER A 99 -15.21 -6.64 -1.45
CA SER A 99 -15.45 -6.26 -0.04
C SER A 99 -15.28 -7.43 0.93
N ARG A 100 -15.66 -8.65 0.54
CA ARG A 100 -15.49 -9.84 1.38
C ARG A 100 -14.00 -10.15 1.60
N ALA A 101 -13.20 -10.08 0.56
CA ALA A 101 -11.75 -10.27 0.64
C ALA A 101 -11.09 -9.18 1.49
N GLY A 102 -11.48 -7.92 1.29
CA GLY A 102 -11.00 -6.79 2.09
C GLY A 102 -11.32 -6.92 3.57
N ARG A 103 -12.52 -7.42 3.91
CA ARG A 103 -12.90 -7.68 5.31
C ARG A 103 -12.05 -8.78 5.93
N ARG A 104 -11.81 -9.91 5.22
CA ARG A 104 -10.91 -10.96 5.72
C ARG A 104 -9.50 -10.46 6.00
N VAL A 105 -8.98 -9.58 5.14
CA VAL A 105 -7.68 -8.95 5.38
C VAL A 105 -7.73 -8.08 6.65
N ALA A 106 -8.71 -7.19 6.77
CA ALA A 106 -8.84 -6.32 7.93
C ALA A 106 -8.98 -7.11 9.24
N ASP A 107 -9.84 -8.13 9.25
CA ASP A 107 -10.06 -8.99 10.42
C ASP A 107 -8.77 -9.73 10.81
N ALA A 108 -8.01 -10.24 9.84
CA ALA A 108 -6.77 -10.97 10.09
C ALA A 108 -5.68 -10.13 10.77
N PHE A 109 -5.61 -8.83 10.44
CA PHE A 109 -4.70 -7.90 11.12
C PHE A 109 -5.22 -7.50 12.51
N ALA A 110 -6.51 -7.22 12.63
CA ALA A 110 -7.14 -6.86 13.91
C ALA A 110 -7.03 -7.99 14.95
N GLU A 111 -7.31 -9.25 14.55
CA GLU A 111 -7.22 -10.43 15.43
C GLU A 111 -5.82 -10.69 16.00
N ARG A 112 -4.79 -10.16 15.35
CA ARG A 112 -3.37 -10.34 15.71
C ARG A 112 -2.71 -9.12 16.31
N ASP A 113 -3.48 -8.07 16.54
CA ASP A 113 -2.98 -6.76 17.01
C ASP A 113 -1.86 -6.21 16.11
N LEU A 114 -2.00 -6.41 14.80
CA LEU A 114 -1.06 -5.94 13.80
C LEU A 114 -1.53 -4.65 13.16
N VAL A 115 -0.58 -3.78 12.82
CA VAL A 115 -0.85 -2.60 12.01
C VAL A 115 -1.07 -3.04 10.55
N GLY A 116 -2.31 -2.90 10.08
CA GLY A 116 -2.69 -3.02 8.68
C GLY A 116 -3.10 -1.65 8.14
N ALA A 117 -2.46 -1.20 7.08
CA ALA A 117 -2.77 0.08 6.44
C ALA A 117 -3.05 -0.11 4.95
N VAL A 118 -3.84 0.80 4.36
CA VAL A 118 -4.12 0.82 2.93
C VAL A 118 -3.53 2.08 2.30
N GLY A 119 -2.94 1.96 1.13
CA GLY A 119 -2.22 3.01 0.41
C GLY A 119 -3.11 4.11 -0.18
N TYR A 120 -4.02 4.68 0.59
CA TYR A 120 -4.83 5.84 0.20
C TYR A 120 -4.00 7.12 0.31
N VAL A 121 -3.16 7.36 -0.67
CA VAL A 121 -2.17 8.46 -0.67
C VAL A 121 -2.79 9.84 -0.58
N GLU A 122 -4.03 10.02 -1.02
CA GLU A 122 -4.73 11.31 -0.94
C GLU A 122 -5.00 11.75 0.50
N ARG A 123 -5.10 10.84 1.45
CA ARG A 123 -5.15 11.18 2.88
C ARG A 123 -3.92 11.94 3.38
N CYS A 124 -2.80 11.80 2.66
CA CYS A 124 -1.55 12.50 2.96
C CYS A 124 -1.36 13.76 2.11
N ASN A 125 -2.28 14.06 1.19
CA ASN A 125 -2.22 15.26 0.36
C ASN A 125 -2.43 16.52 1.23
N PRO A 126 -1.47 17.46 1.29
CA PRO A 126 -1.56 18.61 2.18
C PRO A 126 -2.75 19.53 1.86
N ALA A 127 -3.17 19.62 0.60
CA ALA A 127 -4.35 20.41 0.23
C ALA A 127 -5.64 19.79 0.78
N LEU A 128 -5.77 18.45 0.74
CA LEU A 128 -6.94 17.75 1.27
C LEU A 128 -6.95 17.75 2.81
N ARG A 129 -5.78 17.65 3.44
CA ARG A 129 -5.66 17.82 4.91
C ARG A 129 -6.09 19.20 5.34
N ALA A 130 -5.60 20.26 4.67
CA ALA A 130 -6.01 21.64 4.96
C ALA A 130 -7.53 21.85 4.71
N LEU A 131 -8.09 21.25 3.65
CA LEU A 131 -9.54 21.29 3.43
C LEU A 131 -10.29 20.62 4.58
N ARG A 132 -9.86 19.46 5.02
CA ARG A 132 -10.46 18.72 6.13
C ARG A 132 -10.44 19.53 7.44
N GLU A 133 -9.31 20.14 7.77
CA GLU A 133 -9.16 21.00 8.95
C GLU A 133 -10.16 22.16 8.92
N ARG A 134 -10.38 22.80 7.77
CA ARG A 134 -11.35 23.88 7.60
C ARG A 134 -12.80 23.42 7.69
N LEU A 135 -13.10 22.23 7.16
CA LEU A 135 -14.41 21.60 7.32
C LEU A 135 -14.70 21.30 8.79
N ASP A 136 -13.75 20.68 9.49
CA ASP A 136 -13.91 20.32 10.89
C ASP A 136 -14.01 21.57 11.81
N ALA A 137 -13.36 22.68 11.41
CA ALA A 137 -13.52 23.99 12.06
C ALA A 137 -14.85 24.71 11.75
N GLY A 138 -15.68 24.17 10.87
CA GLY A 138 -16.96 24.75 10.47
C GLY A 138 -16.85 25.96 9.54
N GLU A 139 -15.65 26.27 9.02
CA GLU A 139 -15.42 27.46 8.17
C GLU A 139 -16.26 27.44 6.88
N LEU A 140 -16.59 26.25 6.36
CA LEU A 140 -17.39 26.10 5.15
C LEU A 140 -18.88 25.94 5.43
N GLY A 141 -19.29 25.98 6.68
CA GLY A 141 -20.69 25.77 7.09
C GLY A 141 -21.16 24.35 6.78
N GLN A 142 -22.46 24.21 6.53
CA GLN A 142 -23.04 22.90 6.19
C GLN A 142 -22.72 22.50 4.75
N VAL A 143 -22.08 21.36 4.59
CA VAL A 143 -21.81 20.80 3.26
C VAL A 143 -23.05 20.08 2.72
N TYR A 144 -23.53 20.50 1.58
CA TYR A 144 -24.70 19.90 0.91
C TYR A 144 -24.31 19.00 -0.25
N GLN A 145 -23.16 19.27 -0.88
CA GLN A 145 -22.69 18.51 -2.03
C GLN A 145 -21.16 18.55 -2.13
N VAL A 146 -20.59 17.42 -2.49
CA VAL A 146 -19.17 17.30 -2.89
C VAL A 146 -19.15 16.78 -4.30
N LEU A 147 -18.39 17.44 -5.20
CA LEU A 147 -18.17 17.02 -6.57
C LEU A 147 -16.66 16.82 -6.79
N THR A 148 -16.31 15.63 -7.20
CA THR A 148 -14.92 15.32 -7.61
C THR A 148 -14.86 15.06 -9.11
N ARG A 149 -13.75 15.45 -9.73
CA ARG A 149 -13.53 15.24 -11.16
C ARG A 149 -12.09 14.81 -11.42
N ARG A 150 -11.91 13.57 -11.86
CA ARG A 150 -10.62 13.04 -12.31
C ARG A 150 -10.68 12.75 -13.80
N GLN A 151 -9.77 13.32 -14.54
CA GLN A 151 -9.66 13.14 -16.00
C GLN A 151 -8.19 12.95 -16.39
N GLY A 152 -7.95 12.00 -17.29
CA GLY A 152 -6.63 11.71 -17.84
C GLY A 152 -6.71 10.71 -18.98
N PRO A 153 -5.62 10.52 -19.74
CA PRO A 153 -5.53 9.44 -20.71
C PRO A 153 -5.74 8.08 -20.02
N PHE A 154 -6.31 7.13 -20.76
CA PHE A 154 -6.45 5.75 -20.26
C PHE A 154 -5.07 5.16 -19.93
N PRO A 155 -4.83 4.74 -18.70
CA PRO A 155 -3.55 4.18 -18.30
C PRO A 155 -3.44 2.73 -18.80
N ALA A 156 -2.76 2.50 -19.91
CA ALA A 156 -2.59 1.18 -20.53
C ALA A 156 -1.98 0.12 -19.59
N ARG A 157 -1.37 0.54 -18.45
CA ARG A 157 -0.81 -0.35 -17.43
C ARG A 157 -1.85 -1.01 -16.53
N ILE A 158 -3.11 -0.52 -16.53
CA ILE A 158 -4.19 -1.02 -15.67
C ILE A 158 -5.06 -1.95 -16.50
N SER A 159 -5.01 -3.23 -16.18
CA SER A 159 -5.75 -4.29 -16.87
C SER A 159 -6.56 -5.19 -15.92
N ASP A 160 -6.34 -5.07 -14.62
CA ASP A 160 -6.89 -5.96 -13.58
C ASP A 160 -8.10 -5.37 -12.84
N VAL A 161 -8.33 -4.05 -12.95
CA VAL A 161 -9.43 -3.36 -12.28
C VAL A 161 -10.12 -2.35 -13.20
N GLY A 162 -11.42 -2.13 -13.01
CA GLY A 162 -12.16 -1.08 -13.71
C GLY A 162 -11.88 0.31 -13.14
N VAL A 163 -12.24 1.34 -13.91
CA VAL A 163 -12.01 2.76 -13.59
C VAL A 163 -12.55 3.17 -12.20
N VAL A 164 -13.64 2.59 -11.75
CA VAL A 164 -14.20 2.89 -10.41
C VAL A 164 -13.25 2.43 -9.32
N LYS A 165 -12.71 1.23 -9.42
CA LYS A 165 -11.77 0.69 -8.42
C LYS A 165 -10.38 1.34 -8.52
N ASP A 166 -9.97 1.80 -9.69
CA ASP A 166 -8.67 2.45 -9.84
C ASP A 166 -8.70 3.93 -9.44
N LEU A 167 -9.67 4.69 -9.91
CA LEU A 167 -9.72 6.15 -9.74
C LEU A 167 -10.70 6.59 -8.65
N ALA A 168 -11.95 6.11 -8.68
CA ALA A 168 -12.98 6.60 -7.78
C ALA A 168 -12.75 6.19 -6.32
N THR A 169 -11.96 5.16 -6.05
CA THR A 169 -11.58 4.79 -4.68
C THR A 169 -10.86 5.91 -3.94
N HIS A 170 -10.08 6.74 -4.63
CA HIS A 170 -9.44 7.90 -4.03
C HIS A 170 -10.45 8.98 -3.63
N ASP A 171 -11.51 9.16 -4.40
CA ASP A 171 -12.52 10.20 -4.18
C ASP A 171 -13.59 9.74 -3.18
N ILE A 172 -13.82 8.43 -3.08
CA ILE A 172 -14.75 7.83 -2.11
C ILE A 172 -14.13 7.78 -0.72
N ASP A 173 -12.80 7.70 -0.64
CA ASP A 173 -12.04 7.62 0.61
C ASP A 173 -11.91 8.98 1.32
N LEU A 174 -12.09 10.08 0.60
CA LEU A 174 -11.99 11.44 1.13
C LEU A 174 -13.25 11.91 1.85
#